data_298d5c7ca2ce760ebd15730769faf1d6
#
_entry.id   298d5c7ca2ce760ebd15730769faf1d6
#
_cell.length_a   1.000
_cell.length_b   1.000
_cell.length_c   1.000
_cell.angle_alpha   90.00
_cell.angle_beta   90.00
_cell.angle_gamma   90.00
#
_symmetry.space_group_name_H-M   'P 1'
#
loop_
_entity.id
_entity.type
_entity.pdbx_description
1 polymer ?
#
loop_
_entity_poly.entity_id
_entity_poly.type
_entity_poly.pdbx_seq_one_letter_code
_entity_poly.pdbx_strand_id
1 'polypeptide(L)'
;QIAFFRQNFHFADIDFFFNSLKLKKHERNSSIFLTFDDGLKEHYTHVFPILKSEKIQGLFFPPAKPIEENIVLDVHKIHFILALVNDKKMLVNDVLQQIRNFRKDWDIEEPEKLWKRLSIPSRFDTGEVIFLKRILQRELPKRVRESITRELFDRYVTRDETDFAKKLYLFLDEIKEMRES
;
A
#
# COMPACT_ATOMS: atom_id res chain seq x y z
N GLN A 1 -3.01 -16.44 16.18
CA GLN A 1 -3.19 -16.81 14.76
C GLN A 1 -2.18 -17.90 14.33
N ILE A 2 -0.86 -17.74 14.53
CA ILE A 2 0.17 -18.72 14.12
C ILE A 2 -0.12 -20.11 14.74
N ALA A 3 -0.46 -20.18 16.04
CA ALA A 3 -0.80 -21.45 16.70
C ALA A 3 -1.98 -22.16 16.04
N PHE A 4 -3.02 -21.41 15.64
CA PHE A 4 -4.17 -21.97 14.91
C PHE A 4 -3.76 -22.51 13.55
N PHE A 5 -2.94 -21.75 12.79
CA PHE A 5 -2.47 -22.20 11.50
C PHE A 5 -1.59 -23.45 11.61
N ARG A 6 -0.70 -23.52 12.60
CA ARG A 6 0.16 -24.69 12.82
C ARG A 6 -0.60 -25.97 13.12
N GLN A 7 -1.76 -25.87 13.78
CA GLN A 7 -2.60 -27.03 14.07
C GLN A 7 -3.35 -27.57 12.85
N ASN A 8 -3.61 -26.70 11.85
CA ASN A 8 -4.51 -27.04 10.74
C ASN A 8 -3.80 -27.11 9.38
N PHE A 9 -2.58 -26.54 9.28
CA PHE A 9 -1.86 -26.38 8.02
C PHE A 9 -0.37 -26.62 8.20
N HIS A 10 0.29 -26.93 7.12
CA HIS A 10 1.75 -26.96 7.03
C HIS A 10 2.26 -25.59 6.58
N PHE A 11 3.22 -25.00 7.31
CA PHE A 11 3.92 -23.81 6.84
C PHE A 11 4.95 -24.20 5.78
N ALA A 12 4.71 -23.77 4.57
CA ALA A 12 5.57 -24.05 3.43
C ALA A 12 6.73 -23.03 3.37
N ASP A 13 7.91 -23.50 3.04
CA ASP A 13 9.03 -22.67 2.64
C ASP A 13 9.04 -22.43 1.12
N ILE A 14 9.98 -21.61 0.65
CA ILE A 14 10.08 -21.24 -0.77
C ILE A 14 10.42 -22.44 -1.64
N ASP A 15 11.26 -23.36 -1.16
CA ASP A 15 11.66 -24.56 -1.90
C ASP A 15 10.50 -25.53 -2.06
N PHE A 16 9.73 -25.74 -1.01
CA PHE A 16 8.48 -26.51 -1.06
C PHE A 16 7.51 -25.91 -2.08
N PHE A 17 7.31 -24.57 -2.06
CA PHE A 17 6.43 -23.88 -2.98
C PHE A 17 6.83 -24.12 -4.45
N PHE A 18 8.10 -23.88 -4.81
CA PHE A 18 8.57 -24.09 -6.18
C PHE A 18 8.56 -25.56 -6.62
N ASN A 19 8.88 -26.47 -5.71
CA ASN A 19 8.84 -27.91 -6.00
C ASN A 19 7.39 -28.39 -6.25
N SER A 20 6.43 -27.90 -5.46
CA SER A 20 5.01 -28.22 -5.65
C SER A 20 4.47 -27.74 -7.00
N LEU A 21 4.89 -26.55 -7.45
CA LEU A 21 4.53 -26.03 -8.78
C LEU A 21 5.09 -26.90 -9.91
N LYS A 22 6.36 -27.37 -9.80
CA LYS A 22 7.00 -28.20 -10.82
C LYS A 22 6.40 -29.60 -10.91
N LEU A 23 6.08 -30.20 -9.77
CA LEU A 23 5.66 -31.61 -9.71
C LEU A 23 4.17 -31.79 -10.01
N LYS A 24 3.36 -30.72 -10.10
CA LYS A 24 1.88 -30.78 -10.24
C LYS A 24 1.22 -31.75 -9.25
N LYS A 25 1.87 -32.03 -8.12
CA LYS A 25 1.35 -32.90 -7.08
C LYS A 25 0.44 -32.09 -6.17
N HIS A 26 -0.84 -32.46 -6.15
CA HIS A 26 -1.74 -32.02 -5.08
C HIS A 26 -1.42 -32.83 -3.83
N GLU A 27 -0.70 -32.23 -2.88
CA GLU A 27 -0.55 -32.85 -1.57
C GLU A 27 -1.89 -32.83 -0.81
N ARG A 28 -2.14 -33.89 -0.06
CA ARG A 28 -3.41 -34.04 0.71
C ARG A 28 -3.52 -33.02 1.85
N ASN A 29 -2.43 -32.42 2.30
CA ASN A 29 -2.42 -31.46 3.39
C ASN A 29 -2.36 -30.03 2.81
N SER A 30 -3.28 -29.18 3.25
CA SER A 30 -3.26 -27.75 2.89
C SER A 30 -2.03 -27.08 3.48
N SER A 31 -1.27 -26.38 2.63
CA SER A 31 -0.08 -25.62 3.04
C SER A 31 -0.38 -24.14 3.04
N ILE A 32 0.26 -23.40 3.97
CA ILE A 32 0.22 -21.94 4.07
C ILE A 32 1.59 -21.40 3.73
N PHE A 33 1.59 -20.32 2.94
CA PHE A 33 2.76 -19.55 2.60
C PHE A 33 2.52 -18.09 3.01
N LEU A 34 3.44 -17.51 3.78
CA LEU A 34 3.29 -16.16 4.29
C LEU A 34 4.04 -15.16 3.41
N THR A 35 3.33 -14.16 2.94
CA THR A 35 3.88 -13.06 2.13
C THR A 35 3.58 -11.71 2.76
N PHE A 36 4.52 -10.76 2.63
CA PHE A 36 4.45 -9.43 3.21
C PHE A 36 4.89 -8.40 2.16
N ASP A 37 3.96 -7.60 1.71
CA ASP A 37 4.19 -6.57 0.70
C ASP A 37 4.55 -5.22 1.34
N ASP A 38 4.92 -4.24 0.52
CA ASP A 38 5.13 -2.82 0.85
C ASP A 38 6.36 -2.47 1.69
N GLY A 39 7.08 -3.42 2.27
CA GLY A 39 8.32 -3.16 3.00
C GLY A 39 8.15 -2.21 4.20
N LEU A 40 7.04 -2.33 4.94
CA LEU A 40 6.79 -1.50 6.10
C LEU A 40 7.73 -1.81 7.27
N LYS A 41 8.06 -0.83 8.08
CA LYS A 41 8.95 -0.93 9.25
C LYS A 41 8.50 -2.03 10.23
N GLU A 42 7.20 -2.22 10.38
CA GLU A 42 6.62 -3.25 11.24
C GLU A 42 6.97 -4.68 10.80
N HIS A 43 7.34 -4.88 9.55
CA HIS A 43 7.82 -6.19 9.09
C HIS A 43 9.11 -6.60 9.81
N TYR A 44 10.03 -5.65 10.04
CA TYR A 44 11.26 -5.90 10.77
C TYR A 44 11.03 -5.90 12.29
N THR A 45 10.31 -4.90 12.79
CA THR A 45 10.18 -4.71 14.24
C THR A 45 9.24 -5.70 14.93
N HIS A 46 8.25 -6.24 14.21
CA HIS A 46 7.22 -7.11 14.79
C HIS A 46 7.12 -8.46 14.07
N VAL A 47 7.02 -8.48 12.74
CA VAL A 47 6.77 -9.73 12.00
C VAL A 47 7.99 -10.63 12.02
N PHE A 48 9.15 -10.11 11.65
CA PHE A 48 10.40 -10.88 11.55
C PHE A 48 10.79 -11.57 12.86
N PRO A 49 10.82 -10.91 14.04
CA PRO A 49 11.12 -11.60 15.30
C PRO A 49 10.17 -12.75 15.62
N ILE A 50 8.87 -12.58 15.31
CA ILE A 50 7.88 -13.64 15.53
C ILE A 50 8.15 -14.82 14.61
N LEU A 51 8.33 -14.59 13.30
CA LEU A 51 8.60 -15.65 12.34
C LEU A 51 9.90 -16.40 12.68
N LYS A 52 10.96 -15.66 13.07
CA LYS A 52 12.24 -16.23 13.49
C LYS A 52 12.08 -17.12 14.72
N SER A 53 11.37 -16.67 15.75
CA SER A 53 11.13 -17.46 16.98
C SER A 53 10.30 -18.72 16.71
N GLU A 54 9.37 -18.65 15.77
CA GLU A 54 8.51 -19.76 15.37
C GLU A 54 9.11 -20.66 14.28
N LYS A 55 10.29 -20.32 13.78
CA LYS A 55 10.98 -21.02 12.66
C LYS A 55 10.08 -21.15 11.42
N ILE A 56 9.38 -20.06 11.08
CA ILE A 56 8.52 -19.96 9.91
C ILE A 56 9.19 -19.04 8.89
N GLN A 57 9.33 -19.49 7.66
CA GLN A 57 9.80 -18.65 6.57
C GLN A 57 8.67 -17.74 6.08
N GLY A 58 8.99 -16.44 5.91
CA GLY A 58 8.14 -15.46 5.26
C GLY A 58 8.82 -14.90 4.02
N LEU A 59 8.05 -14.55 2.99
CA LEU A 59 8.54 -13.80 1.84
C LEU A 59 8.16 -12.33 1.95
N PHE A 60 9.16 -11.47 1.85
CA PHE A 60 8.97 -10.03 1.93
C PHE A 60 9.24 -9.39 0.57
N PHE A 61 8.34 -8.52 0.13
CA PHE A 61 8.40 -7.83 -1.16
C PHE A 61 8.50 -6.30 -0.95
N PRO A 62 9.63 -5.80 -0.44
CA PRO A 62 9.81 -4.37 -0.26
C PRO A 62 9.99 -3.68 -1.61
N PRO A 63 9.28 -2.57 -1.88
CA PRO A 63 9.50 -1.76 -3.06
C PRO A 63 10.83 -1.02 -2.95
N ALA A 64 11.65 -1.04 -4.01
CA ALA A 64 12.98 -0.42 -4.00
C ALA A 64 12.91 1.10 -3.86
N LYS A 65 11.99 1.75 -4.57
CA LYS A 65 11.92 3.20 -4.67
C LYS A 65 11.80 3.94 -3.32
N PRO A 66 10.90 3.56 -2.38
CA PRO A 66 10.87 4.18 -1.05
C PRO A 66 12.18 4.08 -0.26
N ILE A 67 12.87 2.95 -0.41
CA ILE A 67 14.11 2.64 0.31
C ILE A 67 15.29 3.43 -0.26
N GLU A 68 15.39 3.53 -1.57
CA GLU A 68 16.48 4.21 -2.28
C GLU A 68 16.32 5.73 -2.25
N GLU A 69 15.10 6.24 -2.48
CA GLU A 69 14.82 7.66 -2.63
C GLU A 69 14.29 8.32 -1.35
N ASN A 70 13.98 7.57 -0.29
CA ASN A 70 13.35 8.05 0.95
C ASN A 70 12.06 8.84 0.67
N ILE A 71 11.19 8.27 -0.15
CA ILE A 71 9.88 8.83 -0.48
C ILE A 71 8.76 7.91 -0.02
N VAL A 72 7.56 8.46 0.13
CA VAL A 72 6.35 7.68 0.40
C VAL A 72 5.66 7.31 -0.92
N LEU A 73 5.25 6.05 -1.09
CA LEU A 73 4.46 5.64 -2.25
C LEU A 73 3.13 6.38 -2.30
N ASP A 74 2.67 6.76 -3.48
CA ASP A 74 1.41 7.50 -3.63
C ASP A 74 0.21 6.79 -3.03
N VAL A 75 0.18 5.46 -3.10
CA VAL A 75 -0.89 4.66 -2.46
C VAL A 75 -0.90 4.86 -0.95
N HIS A 76 0.26 4.90 -0.30
CA HIS A 76 0.37 5.14 1.13
C HIS A 76 0.08 6.60 1.49
N LYS A 77 0.54 7.58 0.67
CA LYS A 77 0.13 8.99 0.83
C LYS A 77 -1.38 9.12 0.86
N ILE A 78 -2.07 8.50 -0.09
CA ILE A 78 -3.54 8.52 -0.18
C ILE A 78 -4.16 7.89 1.07
N HIS A 79 -3.62 6.76 1.56
CA HIS A 79 -4.12 6.13 2.79
C HIS A 79 -3.96 7.04 4.01
N PHE A 80 -2.81 7.68 4.19
CA PHE A 80 -2.59 8.62 5.31
C PHE A 80 -3.47 9.86 5.20
N ILE A 81 -3.63 10.45 4.01
CA ILE A 81 -4.54 11.57 3.78
C ILE A 81 -5.98 11.17 4.19
N LEU A 82 -6.43 9.99 3.73
CA LEU A 82 -7.76 9.49 4.07
C LEU A 82 -7.92 9.17 5.56
N ALA A 83 -6.88 8.73 6.24
CA ALA A 83 -6.93 8.43 7.66
C ALA A 83 -6.99 9.70 8.53
N LEU A 84 -6.23 10.73 8.17
CA LEU A 84 -6.08 11.93 8.99
C LEU A 84 -7.14 12.99 8.73
N VAL A 85 -7.66 13.10 7.50
CA VAL A 85 -8.70 14.08 7.16
C VAL A 85 -10.08 13.50 7.45
N ASN A 86 -10.73 13.92 8.53
CA ASN A 86 -12.07 13.44 8.92
C ASN A 86 -13.16 13.90 7.94
N ASP A 87 -13.13 15.15 7.51
CA ASP A 87 -14.11 15.69 6.56
C ASP A 87 -13.76 15.29 5.12
N LYS A 88 -14.32 14.15 4.68
CA LYS A 88 -14.13 13.64 3.31
C LYS A 88 -14.79 14.52 2.25
N LYS A 89 -15.85 15.24 2.59
CA LYS A 89 -16.52 16.15 1.65
C LYS A 89 -15.63 17.36 1.35
N MET A 90 -15.02 17.93 2.38
CA MET A 90 -14.01 19.00 2.21
C MET A 90 -12.86 18.50 1.31
N LEU A 91 -12.31 17.31 1.58
CA LEU A 91 -11.22 16.75 0.79
C LEU A 91 -11.62 16.51 -0.68
N VAL A 92 -12.84 16.04 -0.94
CA VAL A 92 -13.39 15.92 -2.30
C VAL A 92 -13.45 17.29 -2.99
N ASN A 93 -13.93 18.33 -2.31
CA ASN A 93 -13.99 19.68 -2.86
C ASN A 93 -12.61 20.22 -3.21
N ASP A 94 -11.60 19.99 -2.36
CA ASP A 94 -10.22 20.37 -2.63
C ASP A 94 -9.69 19.68 -3.89
N VAL A 95 -9.90 18.38 -4.02
CA VAL A 95 -9.49 17.60 -5.20
C VAL A 95 -10.21 18.10 -6.47
N LEU A 96 -11.51 18.30 -6.42
CA LEU A 96 -12.28 18.83 -7.56
C LEU A 96 -11.80 20.22 -7.97
N GLN A 97 -11.46 21.09 -7.01
CA GLN A 97 -10.91 22.42 -7.30
C GLN A 97 -9.54 22.33 -7.99
N GLN A 98 -8.66 21.43 -7.54
CA GLN A 98 -7.38 21.21 -8.19
C GLN A 98 -7.56 20.66 -9.61
N ILE A 99 -8.48 19.72 -9.83
CA ILE A 99 -8.80 19.22 -11.17
C ILE A 99 -9.24 20.35 -12.10
N ARG A 100 -10.09 21.30 -11.64
CA ARG A 100 -10.47 22.48 -12.43
C ARG A 100 -9.27 23.32 -12.85
N ASN A 101 -8.27 23.47 -11.98
CA ASN A 101 -7.06 24.20 -12.29
C ASN A 101 -6.23 23.46 -13.35
N PHE A 102 -6.04 22.14 -13.22
CA PHE A 102 -5.27 21.34 -14.18
C PHE A 102 -5.94 21.24 -15.56
N ARG A 103 -7.27 21.35 -15.65
CA ARG A 103 -7.99 21.30 -16.93
C ARG A 103 -7.64 22.44 -17.90
N LYS A 104 -6.98 23.48 -17.44
CA LYS A 104 -6.48 24.57 -18.32
C LYS A 104 -5.39 24.06 -19.27
N ASP A 105 -4.62 23.05 -18.83
CA ASP A 105 -3.43 22.56 -19.53
C ASP A 105 -3.54 21.07 -19.90
N TRP A 106 -4.56 20.37 -19.38
CA TRP A 106 -4.75 18.94 -19.56
C TRP A 106 -6.18 18.62 -20.01
N ASP A 107 -6.29 17.68 -20.96
CA ASP A 107 -7.60 17.14 -21.37
C ASP A 107 -8.11 16.18 -20.29
N ILE A 108 -8.88 16.73 -19.37
CA ILE A 108 -9.50 16.02 -18.25
C ILE A 108 -11.00 16.24 -18.29
N GLU A 109 -11.77 15.17 -18.07
CA GLU A 109 -13.21 15.20 -17.97
C GLU A 109 -13.70 16.23 -16.91
N GLU A 110 -14.90 16.79 -17.12
CA GLU A 110 -15.54 17.71 -16.16
C GLU A 110 -15.59 17.12 -14.75
N PRO A 111 -15.17 17.87 -13.70
CA PRO A 111 -15.13 17.39 -12.32
C PRO A 111 -16.46 16.81 -11.83
N GLU A 112 -17.58 17.41 -12.22
CA GLU A 112 -18.94 17.00 -11.86
C GLU A 112 -19.30 15.64 -12.49
N LYS A 113 -18.84 15.39 -13.71
CA LYS A 113 -19.01 14.10 -14.40
C LYS A 113 -18.13 13.03 -13.75
N LEU A 114 -16.88 13.36 -13.43
CA LEU A 114 -15.97 12.48 -12.68
C LEU A 114 -16.58 12.10 -11.35
N TRP A 115 -17.09 13.06 -10.58
CA TRP A 115 -17.76 12.79 -9.32
C TRP A 115 -18.94 11.83 -9.50
N LYS A 116 -19.87 12.14 -10.41
CA LYS A 116 -21.04 11.31 -10.65
C LYS A 116 -20.70 9.87 -11.04
N ARG A 117 -19.63 9.70 -11.82
CA ARG A 117 -19.18 8.38 -12.32
C ARG A 117 -18.42 7.58 -11.27
N LEU A 118 -17.62 8.23 -10.42
CA LEU A 118 -16.65 7.55 -9.58
C LEU A 118 -17.09 7.42 -8.11
N SER A 119 -18.07 8.20 -7.64
CA SER A 119 -18.47 8.25 -6.24
C SER A 119 -19.53 7.24 -5.82
N ILE A 120 -19.69 6.15 -6.56
CA ILE A 120 -20.65 5.09 -6.24
C ILE A 120 -20.18 4.35 -4.98
N PRO A 121 -20.92 4.41 -3.85
CA PRO A 121 -20.51 3.80 -2.60
C PRO A 121 -20.46 2.27 -2.68
N SER A 122 -19.68 1.66 -1.83
CA SER A 122 -19.62 0.20 -1.66
C SER A 122 -20.13 -0.20 -0.28
N ARG A 123 -20.08 -1.49 0.02
CA ARG A 123 -20.40 -2.01 1.36
C ARG A 123 -19.46 -1.47 2.46
N PHE A 124 -18.23 -1.11 2.09
CA PHE A 124 -17.17 -0.79 3.06
C PHE A 124 -16.80 0.70 3.07
N ASP A 125 -16.95 1.39 1.94
CA ASP A 125 -16.50 2.78 1.78
C ASP A 125 -17.64 3.68 1.29
N THR A 126 -17.67 4.91 1.78
CA THR A 126 -18.59 5.96 1.29
C THR A 126 -18.22 6.40 -0.13
N GLY A 127 -19.12 7.09 -0.80
CA GLY A 127 -18.89 7.61 -2.16
C GLY A 127 -17.68 8.54 -2.23
N GLU A 128 -17.46 9.37 -1.21
CA GLU A 128 -16.31 10.27 -1.09
C GLU A 128 -14.98 9.50 -1.05
N VAL A 129 -14.91 8.48 -0.21
CA VAL A 129 -13.70 7.66 -0.07
C VAL A 129 -13.40 6.91 -1.38
N ILE A 130 -14.41 6.33 -2.01
CA ILE A 130 -14.25 5.62 -3.28
C ILE A 130 -13.81 6.57 -4.39
N PHE A 131 -14.43 7.76 -4.46
CA PHE A 131 -14.05 8.80 -5.41
C PHE A 131 -12.57 9.16 -5.25
N LEU A 132 -12.14 9.50 -4.02
CA LEU A 132 -10.77 9.90 -3.73
C LEU A 132 -9.76 8.80 -4.07
N LYS A 133 -10.04 7.55 -3.72
CA LYS A 133 -9.19 6.41 -4.10
C LYS A 133 -9.08 6.27 -5.62
N ARG A 134 -10.19 6.28 -6.34
CA ARG A 134 -10.19 6.09 -7.80
C ARG A 134 -9.51 7.24 -8.54
N ILE A 135 -9.85 8.48 -8.19
CA ILE A 135 -9.34 9.66 -8.89
C ILE A 135 -7.82 9.82 -8.71
N LEU A 136 -7.31 9.61 -7.49
CA LEU A 136 -5.90 9.77 -7.17
C LEU A 136 -5.04 8.55 -7.52
N GLN A 137 -5.62 7.36 -7.66
CA GLN A 137 -4.85 6.15 -8.00
C GLN A 137 -4.78 5.88 -9.51
N ARG A 138 -5.82 6.20 -10.31
CA ARG A 138 -5.87 5.74 -11.70
C ARG A 138 -6.59 6.62 -12.72
N GLU A 139 -7.55 7.45 -12.35
CA GLU A 139 -8.44 8.09 -13.33
C GLU A 139 -7.81 9.32 -13.99
N LEU A 140 -6.98 10.07 -13.29
CA LEU A 140 -6.30 11.24 -13.84
C LEU A 140 -4.98 10.86 -14.51
N PRO A 141 -4.45 11.71 -15.40
CA PRO A 141 -3.09 11.56 -15.93
C PRO A 141 -2.06 11.46 -14.79
N LYS A 142 -1.05 10.60 -14.94
CA LYS A 142 -0.09 10.29 -13.89
C LYS A 142 0.51 11.53 -13.21
N ARG A 143 1.00 12.49 -14.00
CA ARG A 143 1.60 13.74 -13.47
C ARG A 143 0.62 14.57 -12.63
N VAL A 144 -0.65 14.60 -13.05
CA VAL A 144 -1.70 15.33 -12.32
C VAL A 144 -1.99 14.64 -10.99
N ARG A 145 -2.12 13.29 -10.98
CA ARG A 145 -2.32 12.52 -9.74
C ARG A 145 -1.20 12.73 -8.75
N GLU A 146 0.06 12.59 -9.21
CA GLU A 146 1.26 12.78 -8.38
C GLU A 146 1.31 14.19 -7.78
N SER A 147 0.97 15.21 -8.57
CA SER A 147 0.96 16.60 -8.11
C SER A 147 -0.10 16.83 -7.03
N ILE A 148 -1.34 16.40 -7.28
CA ILE A 148 -2.45 16.54 -6.32
C ILE A 148 -2.15 15.74 -5.04
N THR A 149 -1.72 14.49 -5.17
CA THR A 149 -1.42 13.63 -4.01
C THR A 149 -0.31 14.22 -3.15
N ARG A 150 0.75 14.75 -3.77
CA ARG A 150 1.84 15.42 -3.03
C ARG A 150 1.34 16.64 -2.28
N GLU A 151 0.61 17.55 -2.94
CA GLU A 151 0.09 18.75 -2.28
C GLU A 151 -0.82 18.42 -1.10
N LEU A 152 -1.72 17.42 -1.24
CA LEU A 152 -2.57 16.99 -0.16
C LEU A 152 -1.77 16.34 0.98
N PHE A 153 -0.74 15.56 0.67
CA PHE A 153 0.12 14.94 1.66
C PHE A 153 0.91 15.99 2.45
N ASP A 154 1.48 16.99 1.76
CA ASP A 154 2.21 18.10 2.38
C ASP A 154 1.30 18.95 3.29
N ARG A 155 0.04 19.10 2.91
CA ARG A 155 -0.95 19.90 3.64
C ARG A 155 -1.52 19.17 4.86
N TYR A 156 -1.83 17.89 4.74
CA TYR A 156 -2.61 17.17 5.74
C TYR A 156 -1.83 16.13 6.55
N VAL A 157 -0.66 15.70 6.06
CA VAL A 157 0.12 14.66 6.73
C VAL A 157 1.46 15.22 7.23
N THR A 158 2.36 15.58 6.33
CA THR A 158 3.66 16.14 6.69
C THR A 158 4.33 16.82 5.50
N ARG A 159 5.12 17.87 5.79
CA ARG A 159 6.02 18.51 4.82
C ARG A 159 7.40 17.87 4.77
N ASP A 160 7.72 17.02 5.72
CA ASP A 160 8.97 16.24 5.73
C ASP A 160 8.68 14.78 5.31
N GLU A 161 8.52 14.60 3.99
CA GLU A 161 8.30 13.28 3.41
C GLU A 161 9.46 12.33 3.67
N THR A 162 10.69 12.85 3.67
CA THR A 162 11.91 12.05 3.85
C THR A 162 11.97 11.42 5.24
N ASP A 163 11.75 12.21 6.30
CA ASP A 163 11.71 11.68 7.67
C ASP A 163 10.53 10.72 7.87
N PHE A 164 9.39 11.05 7.28
CA PHE A 164 8.22 10.18 7.32
C PHE A 164 8.48 8.82 6.65
N ALA A 165 9.10 8.82 5.46
CA ALA A 165 9.43 7.60 4.72
C ALA A 165 10.41 6.71 5.51
N LYS A 166 11.43 7.29 6.15
CA LYS A 166 12.38 6.56 7.00
C LYS A 166 11.73 5.89 8.21
N LYS A 167 10.65 6.48 8.73
CA LYS A 167 9.88 5.88 9.84
C LYS A 167 8.90 4.81 9.36
N LEU A 168 8.44 4.92 8.10
CA LEU A 168 7.42 4.05 7.54
C LEU A 168 7.99 2.76 6.94
N TYR A 169 9.16 2.84 6.28
CA TYR A 169 9.70 1.72 5.51
C TYR A 169 10.95 1.12 6.15
N LEU A 170 11.26 -0.11 5.72
CA LEU A 170 12.50 -0.82 6.03
C LEU A 170 13.72 -0.06 5.53
N PHE A 171 14.83 -0.19 6.24
CA PHE A 171 16.14 0.18 5.75
C PHE A 171 16.82 -1.01 5.05
N LEU A 172 17.75 -0.71 4.16
CA LEU A 172 18.48 -1.73 3.41
C LEU A 172 19.21 -2.73 4.33
N ASP A 173 19.78 -2.26 5.45
CA ASP A 173 20.49 -3.13 6.39
C ASP A 173 19.52 -4.05 7.16
N GLU A 174 18.32 -3.60 7.48
CA GLU A 174 17.28 -4.45 8.05
C GLU A 174 16.86 -5.56 7.08
N ILE A 175 16.71 -5.23 5.79
CA ILE A 175 16.40 -6.21 4.73
C ILE A 175 17.52 -7.25 4.61
N LYS A 176 18.80 -6.84 4.67
CA LYS A 176 19.94 -7.77 4.66
C LYS A 176 19.90 -8.71 5.85
N GLU A 177 19.68 -8.19 7.06
CA GLU A 177 19.56 -9.01 8.27
C GLU A 177 18.41 -10.03 8.17
N MET A 178 17.26 -9.60 7.69
CA MET A 178 16.10 -10.49 7.49
C MET A 178 16.40 -11.62 6.51
N ARG A 179 17.21 -11.35 5.47
CA ARG A 179 17.60 -12.35 4.46
C ARG A 179 18.58 -13.38 5.00
N GLU A 180 19.48 -12.98 5.90
CA GLU A 180 20.58 -13.82 6.42
C GLU A 180 20.15 -14.68 7.61
N SER A 181 18.93 -14.51 8.09
CA SER A 181 18.42 -15.15 9.32
C SER A 181 17.42 -16.27 9.04
#